data_ed0cd6fb40d66cbb53babdccee41a4cc
#
_entry.id   ed0cd6fb40d66cbb53babdccee41a4cc
#
_cell.length_a   1.000
_cell.length_b   1.000
_cell.length_c   1.000
_cell.angle_alpha   90.00
_cell.angle_beta   90.00
_cell.angle_gamma   90.00
#
_symmetry.space_group_name_H-M   'P 1'
#
loop_
_entity.id
_entity.type
_entity.pdbx_description
1 polymer ?
#
loop_
_entity_poly.entity_id
_entity_poly.type
_entity_poly.pdbx_seq_one_letter_code
_entity_poly.pdbx_strand_id
1 'polypeptide(L)'
;MEFFDLFNVPMIFMEEIVNLIIKPDIQNVYDFSNVILTYYLFAALGTLGVYLILVVFGGIGLNKLAKKQGLKHHWMAFLPFLNTYYAGKLAGETQFFGQKMKRVGLYAMISEILYVALQLFVFAAVIISYFPEYRTLEVSDGVMTGAANEAMPSWIEPAVTYGNLVAYLLWFFVIVFFCVLFVAFFRKYYARGPILLAFLSAVLPFRGFTIFAVRNNAPVDYNDYIRRRTQAYMRNNGYNQPPYGPYGPGNGGYGSGGPQNGPDPFEGFGGPTSDHGASGGSSLGSSSSPSSDDDPFSEFGDDKK
;
A
#
# COMPACT_ATOMS: atom_id res chain seq x y z
N MET A 1 8.29 6.53 -3.41
CA MET A 1 7.03 7.26 -3.46
C MET A 1 6.65 7.75 -2.07
N GLU A 2 6.30 6.89 -1.11
CA GLU A 2 5.84 7.29 0.24
C GLU A 2 6.70 8.35 0.94
N PHE A 3 8.03 8.34 0.74
CA PHE A 3 8.91 9.35 1.33
C PHE A 3 8.57 10.76 0.83
N PHE A 4 8.41 10.96 -0.48
CA PHE A 4 8.13 12.28 -1.03
C PHE A 4 6.69 12.72 -0.77
N ASP A 5 5.72 11.79 -0.73
CA ASP A 5 4.34 12.09 -0.34
C ASP A 5 4.29 12.60 1.11
N LEU A 6 5.04 11.94 2.02
CA LEU A 6 5.18 12.37 3.42
C LEU A 6 5.96 13.69 3.53
N PHE A 7 6.99 13.88 2.70
CA PHE A 7 7.82 15.08 2.71
C PHE A 7 7.05 16.33 2.27
N ASN A 8 6.11 16.18 1.35
CA ASN A 8 5.27 17.29 0.90
C ASN A 8 4.34 17.82 1.99
N VAL A 9 3.96 17.01 3.00
CA VAL A 9 3.09 17.45 4.09
C VAL A 9 3.70 18.59 4.92
N PRO A 10 4.92 18.51 5.49
CA PRO A 10 5.54 19.65 6.17
C PRO A 10 5.84 20.80 5.23
N MET A 11 6.04 20.55 3.92
CA MET A 11 6.29 21.63 2.97
C MET A 11 5.08 22.55 2.75
N ILE A 12 3.84 22.03 2.87
CA ILE A 12 2.62 22.84 2.80
C ILE A 12 2.57 23.88 3.93
N PHE A 13 3.11 23.54 5.10
CA PHE A 13 3.11 24.39 6.29
C PHE A 13 4.45 25.08 6.55
N MET A 14 5.32 25.14 5.53
CA MET A 14 6.68 25.66 5.71
C MET A 14 6.69 27.09 6.25
N GLU A 15 5.89 27.96 5.68
CA GLU A 15 5.85 29.37 6.05
C GLU A 15 5.38 29.56 7.49
N GLU A 16 4.28 28.91 7.88
CA GLU A 16 3.75 28.98 9.24
C GLU A 16 4.68 28.39 10.27
N ILE A 17 5.32 27.27 9.96
CA ILE A 17 6.26 26.61 10.88
C ILE A 17 7.53 27.44 11.06
N VAL A 18 8.08 27.99 9.98
CA VAL A 18 9.25 28.87 10.04
C VAL A 18 8.95 30.09 10.89
N ASN A 19 7.83 30.76 10.65
CA ASN A 19 7.43 31.95 11.40
C ASN A 19 7.12 31.66 12.87
N LEU A 20 6.54 30.50 13.17
CA LEU A 20 6.12 30.12 14.53
C LEU A 20 7.29 29.65 15.38
N ILE A 21 8.15 28.77 14.85
CA ILE A 21 9.16 28.05 15.61
C ILE A 21 10.51 28.78 15.54
N ILE A 22 10.91 29.20 14.36
CA ILE A 22 12.26 29.71 14.11
C ILE A 22 12.33 31.21 14.40
N LYS A 23 11.24 31.99 14.16
CA LYS A 23 11.18 33.44 14.31
C LYS A 23 12.47 34.11 13.85
N PRO A 24 12.85 33.90 12.59
CA PRO A 24 14.18 34.27 12.14
C PRO A 24 14.35 35.80 12.14
N ASP A 25 15.39 36.30 12.79
CA ASP A 25 15.88 37.65 12.60
C ASP A 25 16.73 37.66 11.32
N ILE A 26 16.08 37.72 10.16
CA ILE A 26 16.73 37.69 8.85
C ILE A 26 17.27 39.08 8.54
N GLN A 27 18.58 39.22 8.62
CA GLN A 27 19.26 40.51 8.32
C GLN A 27 19.98 40.48 6.98
N ASN A 28 20.31 39.30 6.47
CA ASN A 28 21.07 39.12 5.23
C ASN A 28 20.67 37.83 4.49
N VAL A 29 21.20 37.67 3.28
CA VAL A 29 20.91 36.52 2.42
C VAL A 29 21.39 35.19 3.04
N TYR A 30 22.45 35.20 3.84
CA TYR A 30 22.95 33.98 4.50
C TYR A 30 21.98 33.51 5.57
N ASP A 31 21.40 34.44 6.36
CA ASP A 31 20.39 34.10 7.36
C ASP A 31 19.15 33.50 6.70
N PHE A 32 18.66 34.11 5.62
CA PHE A 32 17.55 33.59 4.82
C PHE A 32 17.81 32.19 4.30
N SER A 33 18.93 31.97 3.63
CA SER A 33 19.31 30.68 3.08
C SER A 33 19.45 29.62 4.17
N ASN A 34 20.11 29.94 5.28
CA ASN A 34 20.31 29.04 6.41
C ASN A 34 18.97 28.61 7.04
N VAL A 35 18.02 29.53 7.21
CA VAL A 35 16.68 29.22 7.73
C VAL A 35 15.96 28.23 6.83
N ILE A 36 15.91 28.50 5.52
CA ILE A 36 15.24 27.64 4.54
C ILE A 36 15.92 26.26 4.47
N LEU A 37 17.25 26.22 4.32
CA LEU A 37 17.99 24.95 4.24
C LEU A 37 17.87 24.13 5.54
N THR A 38 17.87 24.78 6.69
CA THR A 38 17.66 24.12 8.00
C THR A 38 16.26 23.51 8.06
N TYR A 39 15.24 24.24 7.60
CA TYR A 39 13.89 23.71 7.53
C TYR A 39 13.79 22.46 6.63
N TYR A 40 14.36 22.53 5.41
CA TYR A 40 14.42 21.38 4.50
C TYR A 40 15.12 20.17 5.13
N LEU A 41 16.20 20.41 5.87
CA LEU A 41 16.95 19.35 6.56
C LEU A 41 16.07 18.68 7.64
N PHE A 42 15.44 19.47 8.52
CA PHE A 42 14.57 18.91 9.57
C PHE A 42 13.35 18.20 9.00
N ALA A 43 12.72 18.76 7.96
CA ALA A 43 11.61 18.12 7.27
C ALA A 43 12.03 16.79 6.64
N ALA A 44 13.21 16.74 5.99
CA ALA A 44 13.74 15.52 5.40
C ALA A 44 14.07 14.46 6.45
N LEU A 45 14.71 14.84 7.56
CA LEU A 45 15.05 13.91 8.66
C LEU A 45 13.81 13.38 9.36
N GLY A 46 12.83 14.24 9.66
CA GLY A 46 11.55 13.85 10.26
C GLY A 46 10.78 12.88 9.36
N THR A 47 10.66 13.21 8.08
CA THR A 47 10.03 12.37 7.08
C THR A 47 10.74 11.02 6.92
N LEU A 48 12.09 11.02 6.90
CA LEU A 48 12.88 9.80 6.83
C LEU A 48 12.59 8.89 8.03
N GLY A 49 12.47 9.45 9.23
CA GLY A 49 12.12 8.69 10.43
C GLY A 49 10.75 8.01 10.30
N VAL A 50 9.72 8.75 9.88
CA VAL A 50 8.38 8.19 9.66
C VAL A 50 8.40 7.13 8.55
N TYR A 51 9.08 7.42 7.44
CA TYR A 51 9.20 6.48 6.33
C TYR A 51 9.86 5.16 6.74
N LEU A 52 10.95 5.21 7.52
CA LEU A 52 11.61 4.00 8.02
C LEU A 52 10.68 3.16 8.91
N ILE A 53 9.87 3.80 9.74
CA ILE A 53 8.86 3.11 10.55
C ILE A 53 7.88 2.36 9.63
N LEU A 54 7.36 3.02 8.58
CA LEU A 54 6.43 2.40 7.63
C LEU A 54 7.07 1.23 6.87
N VAL A 55 8.33 1.37 6.44
CA VAL A 55 9.08 0.30 5.77
C VAL A 55 9.26 -0.91 6.70
N VAL A 56 9.56 -0.69 7.99
CA VAL A 56 9.69 -1.77 8.98
C VAL A 56 8.35 -2.48 9.19
N PHE A 57 7.24 -1.76 9.39
CA PHE A 57 5.92 -2.38 9.53
C PHE A 57 5.53 -3.18 8.29
N GLY A 58 5.70 -2.62 7.10
CA GLY A 58 5.46 -3.29 5.83
C GLY A 58 6.35 -4.53 5.67
N GLY A 59 7.64 -4.40 6.00
CA GLY A 59 8.62 -5.48 5.97
C GLY A 59 8.26 -6.64 6.89
N ILE A 60 7.85 -6.37 8.13
CA ILE A 60 7.37 -7.40 9.06
C ILE A 60 6.15 -8.13 8.47
N GLY A 61 5.19 -7.37 7.91
CA GLY A 61 4.00 -7.93 7.29
C GLY A 61 4.33 -8.84 6.13
N LEU A 62 5.07 -8.35 5.13
CA LEU A 62 5.46 -9.12 3.95
C LEU A 62 6.35 -10.32 4.29
N ASN A 63 7.33 -10.15 5.20
CA ASN A 63 8.20 -11.25 5.64
C ASN A 63 7.39 -12.40 6.23
N LYS A 64 6.40 -12.11 7.09
CA LYS A 64 5.52 -13.13 7.68
C LYS A 64 4.68 -13.85 6.63
N LEU A 65 4.09 -13.10 5.69
CA LEU A 65 3.32 -13.67 4.57
C LEU A 65 4.21 -14.51 3.64
N ALA A 66 5.42 -14.04 3.34
CA ALA A 66 6.38 -14.73 2.50
C ALA A 66 6.84 -16.05 3.12
N LYS A 67 7.09 -16.07 4.45
CA LYS A 67 7.40 -17.31 5.19
C LYS A 67 6.27 -18.32 5.12
N LYS A 68 5.01 -17.88 5.27
CA LYS A 68 3.83 -18.77 5.16
C LYS A 68 3.70 -19.38 3.76
N GLN A 69 4.17 -18.71 2.71
CA GLN A 69 4.17 -19.22 1.33
C GLN A 69 5.47 -19.94 0.93
N GLY A 70 6.39 -20.16 1.85
CA GLY A 70 7.67 -20.82 1.56
C GLY A 70 8.59 -20.06 0.61
N LEU A 71 8.40 -18.73 0.44
CA LEU A 71 9.22 -17.92 -0.46
C LEU A 71 10.64 -17.78 0.09
N LYS A 72 11.64 -18.01 -0.78
CA LYS A 72 13.06 -17.77 -0.47
C LYS A 72 13.34 -16.27 -0.34
N HIS A 73 14.36 -15.90 0.43
CA HIS A 73 14.84 -14.51 0.58
C HIS A 73 13.78 -13.52 1.13
N HIS A 74 12.94 -13.97 2.04
CA HIS A 74 11.89 -13.16 2.67
C HIS A 74 12.39 -11.89 3.38
N TRP A 75 13.71 -11.80 3.72
CA TRP A 75 14.35 -10.61 4.28
C TRP A 75 14.35 -9.41 3.32
N MET A 76 14.25 -9.64 2.00
CA MET A 76 14.14 -8.56 0.98
C MET A 76 12.90 -7.68 1.18
N ALA A 77 11.91 -8.17 1.94
CA ALA A 77 10.73 -7.39 2.31
C ALA A 77 11.05 -6.12 3.14
N PHE A 78 12.21 -6.07 3.80
CA PHE A 78 12.65 -4.91 4.58
C PHE A 78 13.41 -3.87 3.76
N LEU A 79 13.76 -4.15 2.52
CA LEU A 79 14.45 -3.21 1.67
C LEU A 79 13.46 -2.33 0.90
N PRO A 80 13.63 -1.00 0.89
CA PRO A 80 12.87 -0.10 0.04
C PRO A 80 12.87 -0.61 -1.42
N PHE A 81 11.80 -0.36 -2.16
CA PHE A 81 11.57 -0.83 -3.52
C PHE A 81 11.43 -2.36 -3.65
N LEU A 82 12.32 -3.16 -3.06
CA LEU A 82 12.21 -4.62 -3.08
C LEU A 82 10.98 -5.12 -2.33
N ASN A 83 10.49 -4.38 -1.33
CA ASN A 83 9.21 -4.66 -0.68
C ASN A 83 8.05 -4.60 -1.68
N THR A 84 8.05 -3.65 -2.62
CA THR A 84 7.04 -3.53 -3.69
C THR A 84 7.11 -4.74 -4.64
N TYR A 85 8.31 -5.11 -5.07
CA TYR A 85 8.52 -6.32 -5.86
C TYR A 85 8.01 -7.57 -5.13
N TYR A 86 8.31 -7.67 -3.83
CA TYR A 86 7.91 -8.81 -3.00
C TYR A 86 6.39 -8.87 -2.78
N ALA A 87 5.74 -7.73 -2.60
CA ALA A 87 4.27 -7.66 -2.57
C ALA A 87 3.66 -8.18 -3.89
N GLY A 88 4.28 -7.85 -5.03
CA GLY A 88 3.87 -8.38 -6.33
C GLY A 88 4.07 -9.88 -6.47
N LYS A 89 5.15 -10.42 -5.94
CA LYS A 89 5.40 -11.87 -5.93
C LYS A 89 4.37 -12.61 -5.06
N LEU A 90 3.97 -12.03 -3.93
CA LEU A 90 2.92 -12.55 -3.06
C LEU A 90 1.52 -12.43 -3.67
N ALA A 91 1.23 -11.35 -4.42
CA ALA A 91 -0.02 -11.17 -5.14
C ALA A 91 -0.22 -12.23 -6.23
N GLY A 92 0.88 -12.63 -6.91
CA GLY A 92 0.85 -13.59 -8.00
C GLY A 92 0.44 -12.99 -9.33
N GLU A 93 -0.24 -13.77 -10.18
CA GLU A 93 -0.74 -13.29 -11.47
C GLU A 93 -1.88 -12.30 -11.26
N THR A 94 -1.82 -11.17 -11.95
CA THR A 94 -2.85 -10.13 -11.90
C THR A 94 -3.50 -9.98 -13.26
N GLN A 95 -4.76 -9.51 -13.28
CA GLN A 95 -5.46 -9.15 -14.51
C GLN A 95 -5.62 -7.63 -14.57
N PHE A 96 -5.20 -7.03 -15.67
CA PHE A 96 -5.35 -5.62 -15.94
C PHE A 96 -5.93 -5.44 -17.35
N PHE A 97 -7.09 -4.80 -17.45
CA PHE A 97 -7.85 -4.66 -18.72
C PHE A 97 -8.01 -5.98 -19.49
N GLY A 98 -8.27 -7.09 -18.79
CA GLY A 98 -8.46 -8.40 -19.40
C GLY A 98 -7.17 -9.14 -19.78
N GLN A 99 -6.00 -8.49 -19.67
CA GLN A 99 -4.71 -9.12 -19.92
C GLN A 99 -4.08 -9.64 -18.62
N LYS A 100 -3.48 -10.84 -18.67
CA LYS A 100 -2.74 -11.42 -17.54
C LYS A 100 -1.35 -10.81 -17.46
N MET A 101 -1.07 -10.13 -16.37
CA MET A 101 0.25 -9.56 -16.07
C MET A 101 0.95 -10.40 -15.00
N LYS A 102 2.03 -11.10 -15.40
CA LYS A 102 2.79 -11.97 -14.49
C LYS A 102 3.81 -11.23 -13.61
N ARG A 103 4.21 -10.00 -13.97
CA ARG A 103 5.33 -9.28 -13.34
C ARG A 103 4.95 -7.87 -12.88
N VAL A 104 3.71 -7.67 -12.43
CA VAL A 104 3.23 -6.34 -11.97
C VAL A 104 4.11 -5.75 -10.89
N GLY A 105 4.58 -6.57 -9.91
CA GLY A 105 5.50 -6.10 -8.87
C GLY A 105 6.83 -5.59 -9.39
N LEU A 106 7.35 -6.14 -10.50
CA LEU A 106 8.57 -5.65 -11.14
C LEU A 106 8.34 -4.28 -11.81
N TYR A 107 7.23 -4.13 -12.55
CA TYR A 107 6.90 -2.84 -13.18
C TYR A 107 6.62 -1.76 -12.15
N ALA A 108 5.89 -2.08 -11.08
CA ALA A 108 5.64 -1.18 -9.97
C ALA A 108 6.95 -0.74 -9.28
N MET A 109 7.89 -1.68 -9.04
CA MET A 109 9.20 -1.38 -8.46
C MET A 109 10.03 -0.47 -9.38
N ILE A 110 10.10 -0.76 -10.68
CA ILE A 110 10.89 0.04 -11.63
C ILE A 110 10.32 1.46 -11.73
N SER A 111 9.00 1.60 -11.85
CA SER A 111 8.36 2.93 -11.90
C SER A 111 8.57 3.71 -10.60
N GLU A 112 8.54 3.05 -9.43
CA GLU A 112 8.84 3.67 -8.13
C GLU A 112 10.30 4.14 -8.06
N ILE A 113 11.27 3.36 -8.55
CA ILE A 113 12.69 3.74 -8.57
C ILE A 113 12.90 4.96 -9.49
N LEU A 114 12.31 4.95 -10.68
CA LEU A 114 12.43 6.08 -11.62
C LEU A 114 11.84 7.36 -11.05
N TYR A 115 10.66 7.27 -10.42
CA TYR A 115 10.02 8.40 -9.75
C TYR A 115 10.91 8.95 -8.63
N VAL A 116 11.40 8.09 -7.74
CA VAL A 116 12.24 8.53 -6.62
C VAL A 116 13.57 9.13 -7.10
N ALA A 117 14.21 8.55 -8.12
CA ALA A 117 15.44 9.09 -8.70
C ALA A 117 15.23 10.50 -9.28
N LEU A 118 14.13 10.71 -10.01
CA LEU A 118 13.79 12.03 -10.54
C LEU A 118 13.48 13.02 -9.43
N GLN A 119 12.71 12.61 -8.42
CA GLN A 119 12.40 13.48 -7.27
C GLN A 119 13.64 13.86 -6.47
N LEU A 120 14.59 12.95 -6.28
CA LEU A 120 15.87 13.27 -5.64
C LEU A 120 16.68 14.28 -6.47
N PHE A 121 16.65 14.17 -7.80
CA PHE A 121 17.30 15.14 -8.68
C PHE A 121 16.64 16.53 -8.56
N VAL A 122 15.30 16.61 -8.62
CA VAL A 122 14.55 17.87 -8.44
C VAL A 122 14.82 18.45 -7.06
N PHE A 123 14.78 17.62 -6.02
CA PHE A 123 15.08 18.05 -4.64
C PHE A 123 16.48 18.62 -4.51
N ALA A 124 17.49 17.99 -5.11
CA ALA A 124 18.86 18.51 -5.12
C ALA A 124 18.92 19.87 -5.84
N ALA A 125 18.24 20.03 -6.97
CA ALA A 125 18.16 21.31 -7.68
C ALA A 125 17.51 22.40 -6.82
N VAL A 126 16.44 22.06 -6.10
CA VAL A 126 15.78 22.99 -5.14
C VAL A 126 16.74 23.39 -4.03
N ILE A 127 17.43 22.44 -3.38
CA ILE A 127 18.40 22.73 -2.32
C ILE A 127 19.52 23.65 -2.81
N ILE A 128 20.10 23.35 -3.99
CA ILE A 128 21.16 24.18 -4.58
C ILE A 128 20.63 25.59 -4.87
N SER A 129 19.38 25.72 -5.33
CA SER A 129 18.80 27.04 -5.63
C SER A 129 18.69 27.96 -4.41
N TYR A 130 18.72 27.41 -3.19
CA TYR A 130 18.67 28.19 -1.94
C TYR A 130 20.06 28.49 -1.37
N PHE A 131 21.16 28.18 -2.05
CA PHE A 131 22.48 28.60 -1.60
C PHE A 131 22.62 30.12 -1.63
N PRO A 132 23.28 30.72 -0.63
CA PRO A 132 23.39 32.18 -0.51
C PRO A 132 23.99 32.86 -1.75
N GLU A 133 24.88 32.15 -2.45
CA GLU A 133 25.56 32.60 -3.68
C GLU A 133 24.59 32.87 -4.83
N TYR A 134 23.43 32.24 -4.83
CA TYR A 134 22.43 32.28 -5.90
C TYR A 134 21.19 33.09 -5.54
N ARG A 135 21.18 33.77 -4.38
CA ARG A 135 20.05 34.54 -3.89
C ARG A 135 20.40 35.99 -3.61
N THR A 136 19.44 36.88 -3.82
CA THR A 136 19.42 38.25 -3.35
C THR A 136 18.19 38.46 -2.48
N LEU A 137 18.30 39.28 -1.44
CA LEU A 137 17.15 39.70 -0.65
C LEU A 137 16.48 40.90 -1.29
N GLU A 138 15.21 40.77 -1.54
CA GLU A 138 14.33 41.84 -1.95
C GLU A 138 13.33 42.13 -0.82
N VAL A 139 13.16 43.42 -0.49
CA VAL A 139 12.16 43.86 0.48
C VAL A 139 11.06 44.54 -0.28
N SER A 140 9.89 43.93 -0.35
CA SER A 140 8.69 44.47 -0.94
C SER A 140 7.56 44.48 0.08
N ASP A 141 6.96 45.63 0.35
CA ASP A 141 5.85 45.78 1.30
C ASP A 141 6.14 45.27 2.72
N GLY A 142 7.40 45.35 3.16
CA GLY A 142 7.84 44.87 4.46
C GLY A 142 8.01 43.33 4.55
N VAL A 143 7.84 42.64 3.43
CA VAL A 143 8.11 41.19 3.33
C VAL A 143 9.47 40.96 2.68
N MET A 144 10.33 40.24 3.33
CA MET A 144 11.63 39.81 2.78
C MET A 144 11.44 38.58 1.92
N THR A 145 11.81 38.66 0.66
CA THR A 145 11.78 37.54 -0.30
C THR A 145 13.19 37.27 -0.83
N GLY A 146 13.54 36.01 -1.04
CA GLY A 146 14.81 35.65 -1.66
C GLY A 146 14.62 35.46 -3.17
N ALA A 147 15.05 36.45 -3.97
CA ALA A 147 15.05 36.31 -5.42
C ALA A 147 16.29 35.56 -5.92
N ALA A 148 16.15 34.89 -7.08
CA ALA A 148 17.30 34.30 -7.77
C ALA A 148 18.17 35.42 -8.37
N ASN A 149 19.48 35.31 -8.26
CA ASN A 149 20.43 36.25 -8.86
C ASN A 149 21.04 35.68 -10.16
N GLU A 150 21.80 36.48 -10.88
CA GLU A 150 22.42 36.14 -12.15
C GLU A 150 23.48 35.01 -12.02
N ALA A 151 24.00 34.76 -10.83
CA ALA A 151 24.97 33.71 -10.59
C ALA A 151 24.31 32.31 -10.50
N MET A 152 22.97 32.24 -10.42
CA MET A 152 22.27 30.96 -10.37
C MET A 152 22.45 30.19 -11.68
N PRO A 153 22.90 28.90 -11.62
CA PRO A 153 23.07 28.11 -12.83
C PRO A 153 21.78 27.99 -13.64
N SER A 154 21.84 28.26 -14.94
CA SER A 154 20.68 28.32 -15.84
C SER A 154 19.90 27.02 -15.99
N TRP A 155 20.45 25.88 -15.55
CA TRP A 155 19.79 24.58 -15.60
C TRP A 155 18.86 24.34 -14.40
N ILE A 156 19.00 25.08 -13.29
CA ILE A 156 18.25 24.83 -12.05
C ILE A 156 16.75 25.11 -12.24
N GLU A 157 16.39 26.25 -12.79
CA GLU A 157 14.99 26.62 -13.01
C GLU A 157 14.27 25.64 -13.96
N PRO A 158 14.82 25.30 -15.14
CA PRO A 158 14.25 24.26 -15.97
C PRO A 158 14.19 22.87 -15.28
N ALA A 159 15.22 22.50 -14.50
CA ALA A 159 15.25 21.24 -13.78
C ALA A 159 14.11 21.13 -12.75
N VAL A 160 13.84 22.20 -12.02
CA VAL A 160 12.74 22.24 -11.05
C VAL A 160 11.38 22.24 -11.77
N THR A 161 11.19 23.10 -12.77
CA THR A 161 9.90 23.26 -13.45
C THR A 161 9.53 22.01 -14.26
N TYR A 162 10.39 21.60 -15.20
CA TYR A 162 10.10 20.43 -16.05
C TYR A 162 10.29 19.13 -15.31
N GLY A 163 11.22 19.06 -14.34
CA GLY A 163 11.42 17.91 -13.48
C GLY A 163 10.16 17.60 -12.67
N ASN A 164 9.53 18.59 -12.07
CA ASN A 164 8.26 18.42 -11.36
C ASN A 164 7.14 17.95 -12.31
N LEU A 165 7.02 18.53 -13.50
CA LEU A 165 6.01 18.09 -14.49
C LEU A 165 6.17 16.62 -14.83
N VAL A 166 7.40 16.17 -15.14
CA VAL A 166 7.69 14.77 -15.45
C VAL A 166 7.46 13.90 -14.22
N ALA A 167 7.80 14.38 -13.03
CA ALA A 167 7.57 13.65 -11.78
C ALA A 167 6.07 13.41 -11.51
N TYR A 168 5.19 14.38 -11.78
CA TYR A 168 3.73 14.18 -11.67
C TYR A 168 3.21 13.13 -12.66
N LEU A 169 3.73 13.11 -13.89
CA LEU A 169 3.38 12.07 -14.87
C LEU A 169 3.84 10.68 -14.40
N LEU A 170 5.07 10.55 -13.92
CA LEU A 170 5.58 9.30 -13.38
C LEU A 170 4.80 8.86 -12.13
N TRP A 171 4.47 9.79 -11.24
CA TRP A 171 3.65 9.52 -10.05
C TRP A 171 2.30 8.92 -10.41
N PHE A 172 1.63 9.46 -11.44
CA PHE A 172 0.38 8.89 -11.94
C PHE A 172 0.56 7.42 -12.37
N PHE A 173 1.61 7.10 -13.13
CA PHE A 173 1.88 5.71 -13.54
C PHE A 173 2.19 4.80 -12.33
N VAL A 174 2.96 5.31 -11.36
CA VAL A 174 3.24 4.56 -10.12
C VAL A 174 1.94 4.22 -9.39
N ILE A 175 1.02 5.18 -9.23
CA ILE A 175 -0.28 4.95 -8.59
C ILE A 175 -1.07 3.87 -9.36
N VAL A 176 -1.13 3.95 -10.68
CA VAL A 176 -1.85 2.95 -11.50
C VAL A 176 -1.29 1.55 -11.25
N PHE A 177 0.03 1.37 -11.33
CA PHE A 177 0.65 0.07 -11.05
C PHE A 177 0.44 -0.39 -9.60
N PHE A 178 0.48 0.52 -8.64
CA PHE A 178 0.22 0.21 -7.24
C PHE A 178 -1.23 -0.20 -7.01
N CYS A 179 -2.20 0.50 -7.60
CA CYS A 179 -3.61 0.10 -7.52
C CYS A 179 -3.81 -1.32 -8.05
N VAL A 180 -3.25 -1.64 -9.22
CA VAL A 180 -3.35 -2.99 -9.80
C VAL A 180 -2.70 -4.04 -8.90
N LEU A 181 -1.49 -3.75 -8.42
CA LEU A 181 -0.73 -4.62 -7.53
C LEU A 181 -1.48 -4.89 -6.22
N PHE A 182 -1.92 -3.82 -5.52
CA PHE A 182 -2.53 -3.96 -4.21
C PHE A 182 -3.96 -4.47 -4.25
N VAL A 183 -4.73 -4.21 -5.33
CA VAL A 183 -6.01 -4.89 -5.52
C VAL A 183 -5.82 -6.40 -5.62
N ALA A 184 -4.83 -6.87 -6.39
CA ALA A 184 -4.54 -8.29 -6.49
C ALA A 184 -4.03 -8.87 -5.15
N PHE A 185 -3.13 -8.15 -4.47
CA PHE A 185 -2.60 -8.55 -3.16
C PHE A 185 -3.72 -8.68 -2.11
N PHE A 186 -4.58 -7.66 -1.96
CA PHE A 186 -5.64 -7.69 -0.96
C PHE A 186 -6.79 -8.62 -1.33
N ARG A 187 -7.08 -8.88 -2.61
CA ARG A 187 -8.01 -9.96 -3.01
C ARG A 187 -7.58 -11.31 -2.45
N LYS A 188 -6.26 -11.55 -2.36
CA LYS A 188 -5.71 -12.81 -1.86
C LYS A 188 -5.66 -12.86 -0.31
N TYR A 189 -5.42 -11.74 0.36
CA TYR A 189 -5.20 -11.73 1.82
C TYR A 189 -6.32 -11.05 2.62
N TYR A 190 -7.20 -10.26 1.98
CA TYR A 190 -8.31 -9.58 2.62
C TYR A 190 -9.51 -9.44 1.66
N ALA A 191 -10.18 -10.57 1.40
CA ALA A 191 -11.25 -10.64 0.41
C ALA A 191 -12.51 -9.81 0.73
N ARG A 192 -12.70 -9.38 1.99
CA ARG A 192 -13.88 -8.59 2.42
C ARG A 192 -13.93 -7.18 1.83
N GLY A 193 -12.80 -6.50 1.72
CA GLY A 193 -12.72 -5.11 1.24
C GLY A 193 -11.39 -4.81 0.54
N PRO A 194 -11.04 -5.55 -0.53
CA PRO A 194 -9.73 -5.43 -1.15
C PRO A 194 -9.48 -4.07 -1.80
N ILE A 195 -10.54 -3.43 -2.32
CA ILE A 195 -10.44 -2.16 -3.04
C ILE A 195 -10.08 -1.02 -2.07
N LEU A 196 -10.72 -0.97 -0.89
CA LEU A 196 -10.44 0.07 0.11
C LEU A 196 -8.99 0.01 0.58
N LEU A 197 -8.52 -1.18 0.97
CA LEU A 197 -7.13 -1.34 1.41
C LEU A 197 -6.13 -1.09 0.28
N ALA A 198 -6.47 -1.47 -0.96
CA ALA A 198 -5.64 -1.18 -2.13
C ALA A 198 -5.52 0.33 -2.37
N PHE A 199 -6.64 1.06 -2.29
CA PHE A 199 -6.65 2.51 -2.42
C PHE A 199 -5.81 3.19 -1.33
N LEU A 200 -6.01 2.81 -0.05
CA LEU A 200 -5.22 3.32 1.07
C LEU A 200 -3.72 3.04 0.91
N SER A 201 -3.36 1.90 0.31
CA SER A 201 -1.96 1.52 0.10
C SER A 201 -1.32 2.14 -1.14
N ALA A 202 -2.12 2.50 -2.14
CA ALA A 202 -1.62 3.03 -3.41
C ALA A 202 -1.58 4.56 -3.43
N VAL A 203 -2.58 5.22 -2.82
CA VAL A 203 -2.76 6.68 -2.88
C VAL A 203 -2.24 7.35 -1.61
N LEU A 204 -2.43 6.72 -0.45
CA LEU A 204 -1.97 7.27 0.82
C LEU A 204 -0.71 6.55 1.32
N PRO A 205 0.15 7.22 2.09
CA PRO A 205 1.39 6.64 2.60
C PRO A 205 1.14 5.68 3.79
N PHE A 206 0.11 4.81 3.67
CA PHE A 206 -0.26 3.82 4.70
C PHE A 206 0.05 2.38 4.31
N ARG A 207 0.76 2.16 3.21
CA ARG A 207 1.13 0.83 2.69
C ARG A 207 1.74 -0.08 3.76
N GLY A 208 2.64 0.44 4.57
CA GLY A 208 3.27 -0.31 5.64
C GLY A 208 2.26 -0.85 6.66
N PHE A 209 1.32 -0.03 7.10
CA PHE A 209 0.29 -0.40 8.08
C PHE A 209 -0.75 -1.37 7.50
N THR A 210 -1.21 -1.14 6.28
CA THR A 210 -2.22 -2.01 5.63
C THR A 210 -1.67 -3.41 5.41
N ILE A 211 -0.42 -3.54 4.95
CA ILE A 211 0.26 -4.83 4.81
C ILE A 211 0.47 -5.49 6.18
N PHE A 212 0.88 -4.71 7.18
CA PHE A 212 1.05 -5.23 8.53
C PHE A 212 -0.28 -5.74 9.13
N ALA A 213 -1.40 -5.05 8.89
CA ALA A 213 -2.71 -5.47 9.37
C ALA A 213 -3.11 -6.86 8.86
N VAL A 214 -2.80 -7.18 7.60
CA VAL A 214 -3.16 -8.47 6.99
C VAL A 214 -2.12 -9.58 7.17
N ARG A 215 -1.03 -9.36 7.92
CA ARG A 215 0.11 -10.30 8.08
C ARG A 215 -0.26 -11.68 8.63
N ASN A 216 -1.37 -11.78 9.32
CA ASN A 216 -1.84 -13.04 9.93
C ASN A 216 -2.78 -13.82 9.02
N ASN A 217 -3.34 -13.18 7.99
CA ASN A 217 -4.34 -13.80 7.14
C ASN A 217 -3.73 -14.92 6.29
N ALA A 218 -4.52 -15.96 6.05
CA ALA A 218 -4.20 -16.99 5.08
C ALA A 218 -4.56 -16.50 3.66
N PRO A 219 -3.86 -16.99 2.63
CA PRO A 219 -4.26 -16.70 1.26
C PRO A 219 -5.61 -17.37 0.95
N VAL A 220 -6.50 -16.65 0.28
CA VAL A 220 -7.84 -17.10 -0.09
C VAL A 220 -7.99 -17.01 -1.60
N ASP A 221 -8.64 -17.98 -2.22
CA ASP A 221 -9.12 -17.83 -3.59
C ASP A 221 -10.30 -16.86 -3.59
N TYR A 222 -10.10 -15.70 -4.21
CA TYR A 222 -11.11 -14.64 -4.25
C TYR A 222 -12.39 -15.07 -5.00
N ASN A 223 -12.26 -15.87 -6.04
CA ASN A 223 -13.41 -16.32 -6.83
C ASN A 223 -14.26 -17.29 -6.00
N ASP A 224 -13.61 -18.20 -5.27
CA ASP A 224 -14.31 -19.10 -4.35
C ASP A 224 -14.96 -18.36 -3.19
N TYR A 225 -14.29 -17.34 -2.64
CA TYR A 225 -14.87 -16.49 -1.62
C TYR A 225 -16.15 -15.78 -2.11
N ILE A 226 -16.11 -15.15 -3.30
CA ILE A 226 -17.28 -14.49 -3.87
C ILE A 226 -18.40 -15.49 -4.16
N ARG A 227 -18.06 -16.67 -4.72
CA ARG A 227 -19.04 -17.72 -4.99
C ARG A 227 -19.77 -18.16 -3.72
N ARG A 228 -19.04 -18.44 -2.65
CA ARG A 228 -19.63 -18.83 -1.35
C ARG A 228 -20.50 -17.72 -0.76
N ARG A 229 -20.04 -16.46 -0.82
CA ARG A 229 -20.80 -15.31 -0.35
C ARG A 229 -22.11 -15.12 -1.14
N THR A 230 -22.04 -15.23 -2.44
CA THR A 230 -23.24 -15.12 -3.31
C THR A 230 -24.23 -16.26 -3.02
N GLN A 231 -23.74 -17.49 -2.86
CA GLN A 231 -24.58 -18.62 -2.49
C GLN A 231 -25.24 -18.44 -1.12
N ALA A 232 -24.49 -17.96 -0.14
CA ALA A 232 -25.03 -17.65 1.20
C ALA A 232 -26.11 -16.55 1.15
N TYR A 233 -25.85 -15.48 0.36
CA TYR A 233 -26.82 -14.42 0.13
C TYR A 233 -28.11 -14.92 -0.52
N MET A 234 -28.01 -15.74 -1.56
CA MET A 234 -29.18 -16.33 -2.23
C MET A 234 -29.97 -17.22 -1.27
N ARG A 235 -29.27 -18.04 -0.47
CA ARG A 235 -29.93 -18.92 0.52
C ARG A 235 -30.68 -18.11 1.58
N ASN A 236 -30.07 -17.03 2.09
CA ASN A 236 -30.69 -16.21 3.14
C ASN A 236 -31.87 -15.36 2.65
N ASN A 237 -31.90 -15.03 1.36
CA ASN A 237 -32.99 -14.26 0.75
C ASN A 237 -34.06 -15.13 0.06
N GLY A 238 -34.08 -16.45 0.35
CA GLY A 238 -35.14 -17.35 -0.15
C GLY A 238 -35.04 -17.73 -1.62
N TYR A 239 -33.92 -17.37 -2.31
CA TYR A 239 -33.66 -17.81 -3.68
C TYR A 239 -33.12 -19.25 -3.71
N ASN A 240 -33.81 -20.17 -3.00
CA ASN A 240 -33.41 -21.58 -2.88
C ASN A 240 -33.77 -22.43 -4.11
N GLN A 241 -33.99 -21.84 -5.27
CA GLN A 241 -34.16 -22.66 -6.48
C GLN A 241 -32.96 -22.48 -7.40
N PRO A 242 -32.24 -23.58 -7.76
CA PRO A 242 -31.35 -23.56 -8.91
C PRO A 242 -32.19 -23.24 -10.16
N PRO A 243 -31.72 -22.34 -11.06
CA PRO A 243 -32.50 -21.92 -12.22
C PRO A 243 -32.70 -23.00 -13.27
N TYR A 244 -32.29 -24.21 -13.03
CA TYR A 244 -32.47 -25.36 -13.96
C TYR A 244 -32.68 -26.65 -13.16
N GLY A 245 -33.93 -26.92 -12.85
CA GLY A 245 -34.40 -28.28 -12.55
C GLY A 245 -35.49 -28.69 -13.58
N PRO A 246 -35.46 -29.92 -14.07
CA PRO A 246 -36.44 -30.36 -15.04
C PRO A 246 -37.83 -30.40 -14.39
N TYR A 247 -38.80 -29.90 -15.10
CA TYR A 247 -40.23 -29.91 -14.86
C TYR A 247 -40.76 -30.92 -13.82
N GLY A 248 -41.28 -30.39 -12.71
CA GLY A 248 -42.16 -31.09 -11.80
C GLY A 248 -43.33 -30.19 -11.41
N PRO A 249 -44.60 -30.60 -11.54
CA PRO A 249 -45.77 -29.79 -11.28
C PRO A 249 -46.09 -29.70 -9.79
N GLY A 250 -46.18 -28.49 -9.30
CA GLY A 250 -47.07 -28.01 -8.22
C GLY A 250 -47.09 -28.68 -6.85
N ASN A 251 -46.75 -27.92 -5.83
CA ASN A 251 -47.69 -27.74 -4.71
C ASN A 251 -47.39 -26.44 -3.95
N GLY A 252 -48.36 -25.55 -3.87
CA GLY A 252 -48.28 -24.32 -3.09
C GLY A 252 -48.32 -24.58 -1.60
N GLY A 253 -47.40 -23.96 -0.89
CA GLY A 253 -47.38 -23.88 0.56
C GLY A 253 -46.77 -22.53 0.96
N TYR A 254 -47.60 -21.56 1.26
CA TYR A 254 -47.21 -20.31 1.93
C TYR A 254 -46.80 -20.63 3.36
N GLY A 255 -45.48 -20.61 3.61
CA GLY A 255 -44.94 -20.65 4.98
C GLY A 255 -44.22 -19.31 5.25
N SER A 256 -44.88 -18.45 5.99
CA SER A 256 -44.32 -17.26 6.61
C SER A 256 -43.31 -17.69 7.70
N GLY A 257 -42.02 -17.64 7.42
CA GLY A 257 -40.96 -17.81 8.39
C GLY A 257 -40.11 -16.54 8.43
N GLY A 258 -40.17 -15.81 9.57
CA GLY A 258 -39.41 -14.59 9.80
C GLY A 258 -37.88 -14.81 9.78
N PRO A 259 -37.09 -13.73 9.82
CA PRO A 259 -35.63 -13.81 9.71
C PRO A 259 -35.04 -14.54 10.91
N GLN A 260 -34.57 -15.77 10.74
CA GLN A 260 -33.68 -16.42 11.68
C GLN A 260 -32.32 -15.73 11.62
N ASN A 261 -31.97 -15.06 12.73
CA ASN A 261 -30.60 -14.67 13.06
C ASN A 261 -29.73 -15.92 13.21
N GLY A 262 -29.31 -16.51 12.09
CA GLY A 262 -28.29 -17.55 12.09
C GLY A 262 -26.91 -16.90 12.21
N PRO A 263 -25.94 -17.56 12.87
CA PRO A 263 -24.58 -17.05 12.93
C PRO A 263 -24.03 -16.82 11.54
N ASP A 264 -23.25 -15.73 11.39
CA ASP A 264 -22.61 -15.36 10.13
C ASP A 264 -21.75 -16.55 9.63
N PRO A 265 -22.04 -17.16 8.44
CA PRO A 265 -21.27 -18.28 7.94
C PRO A 265 -19.80 -17.96 7.66
N PHE A 266 -19.38 -16.73 7.91
CA PHE A 266 -18.02 -16.22 7.70
C PHE A 266 -17.28 -15.87 9.00
N GLU A 267 -17.87 -16.12 10.19
CA GLU A 267 -17.27 -15.82 11.50
C GLU A 267 -15.91 -16.52 11.71
N GLY A 268 -15.64 -17.62 11.04
CA GLY A 268 -14.37 -18.37 11.10
C GLY A 268 -13.24 -17.84 10.19
N PHE A 269 -13.48 -16.86 9.32
CA PHE A 269 -12.49 -16.38 8.34
C PHE A 269 -11.81 -15.06 8.71
N GLY A 270 -12.10 -14.50 9.85
CA GLY A 270 -11.52 -13.23 10.29
C GLY A 270 -10.84 -13.35 11.63
N GLY A 271 -9.50 -13.49 11.68
CA GLY A 271 -8.65 -13.29 12.83
C GLY A 271 -8.96 -14.08 14.13
N PRO A 272 -8.04 -14.14 15.08
CA PRO A 272 -8.27 -14.85 16.33
C PRO A 272 -9.40 -14.17 17.11
N THR A 273 -10.54 -14.86 17.24
CA THR A 273 -11.56 -14.52 18.20
C THR A 273 -10.98 -14.73 19.59
N SER A 274 -11.04 -13.68 20.41
CA SER A 274 -10.78 -13.75 21.84
C SER A 274 -11.66 -14.81 22.47
N ASP A 275 -11.03 -15.75 23.20
CA ASP A 275 -11.65 -16.75 24.05
C ASP A 275 -12.71 -16.12 24.99
N HIS A 276 -13.96 -16.52 24.80
CA HIS A 276 -14.91 -16.54 25.89
C HIS A 276 -15.42 -17.97 26.05
N GLY A 277 -14.98 -18.59 27.16
CA GLY A 277 -15.34 -19.90 27.54
C GLY A 277 -16.83 -20.08 27.82
N ALA A 278 -17.34 -21.21 27.42
CA ALA A 278 -18.47 -21.87 28.07
C ALA A 278 -18.41 -23.37 27.82
N SER A 279 -18.48 -24.07 28.90
CA SER A 279 -18.45 -25.48 29.16
C SER A 279 -19.47 -26.32 28.39
N GLY A 280 -19.06 -27.55 28.08
CA GLY A 280 -19.92 -28.72 28.25
C GLY A 280 -20.42 -29.40 27.00
N GLY A 281 -20.04 -30.67 26.82
CA GLY A 281 -20.78 -31.65 26.02
C GLY A 281 -19.95 -32.60 25.18
N SER A 282 -19.58 -33.70 25.79
CA SER A 282 -18.99 -34.92 25.18
C SER A 282 -19.88 -35.54 24.12
N SER A 283 -19.34 -35.88 22.94
CA SER A 283 -19.72 -37.12 22.24
C SER A 283 -18.62 -37.53 21.24
N LEU A 284 -18.22 -38.78 21.40
CA LEU A 284 -17.32 -39.56 20.57
C LEU A 284 -17.83 -39.67 19.12
N GLY A 285 -16.97 -39.36 18.16
CA GLY A 285 -17.17 -39.67 16.76
C GLY A 285 -15.83 -39.78 16.06
N SER A 286 -15.31 -41.03 15.98
CA SER A 286 -14.14 -41.40 15.20
C SER A 286 -14.39 -41.13 13.71
N SER A 287 -13.57 -40.29 13.07
CA SER A 287 -13.45 -40.27 11.62
C SER A 287 -12.00 -40.13 11.20
N SER A 288 -11.57 -41.12 10.46
CA SER A 288 -10.33 -41.37 9.76
C SER A 288 -9.73 -40.09 9.13
N SER A 289 -8.44 -39.88 9.42
CA SER A 289 -7.56 -38.94 8.73
C SER A 289 -7.46 -39.31 7.23
N PRO A 290 -7.61 -38.37 6.31
CA PRO A 290 -7.20 -38.59 4.93
C PRO A 290 -5.67 -38.54 4.82
N SER A 291 -5.14 -39.46 4.02
CA SER A 291 -3.74 -39.66 3.70
C SER A 291 -3.11 -38.40 3.09
N SER A 292 -1.85 -38.17 3.47
CA SER A 292 -1.01 -37.02 3.19
C SER A 292 -0.37 -37.01 1.79
N ASP A 293 -1.01 -37.52 0.75
CA ASP A 293 -0.37 -37.75 -0.56
C ASP A 293 -0.80 -36.78 -1.71
N ASP A 294 -1.60 -35.75 -1.41
CA ASP A 294 -1.98 -34.73 -2.41
C ASP A 294 -1.49 -33.34 -2.03
N ASP A 295 -0.15 -33.16 -1.93
CA ASP A 295 0.44 -31.83 -1.91
C ASP A 295 0.72 -31.38 -3.35
N PRO A 296 -0.05 -30.43 -3.91
CA PRO A 296 0.13 -29.94 -5.28
C PRO A 296 1.42 -29.13 -5.49
N PHE A 297 2.28 -29.01 -4.47
CA PHE A 297 3.55 -28.28 -4.51
C PHE A 297 4.80 -29.16 -4.38
N SER A 298 4.68 -30.49 -4.37
CA SER A 298 5.81 -31.41 -4.29
C SER A 298 6.75 -31.36 -5.51
N GLU A 299 6.32 -30.74 -6.61
CA GLU A 299 7.07 -30.67 -7.88
C GLU A 299 8.18 -29.60 -7.92
N PHE A 300 8.36 -28.78 -6.87
CA PHE A 300 9.37 -27.71 -6.79
C PHE A 300 10.52 -27.98 -5.82
N GLY A 301 10.73 -29.20 -5.43
CA GLY A 301 11.57 -29.58 -4.31
C GLY A 301 12.82 -30.39 -4.59
N ASP A 302 13.31 -30.58 -5.82
CA ASP A 302 14.56 -31.30 -6.06
C ASP A 302 15.40 -30.70 -7.19
N ASP A 303 16.24 -29.69 -6.83
CA ASP A 303 17.51 -29.45 -7.49
C ASP A 303 18.60 -29.29 -6.42
N LYS A 304 19.00 -30.46 -5.88
CA LYS A 304 20.32 -30.64 -5.27
C LYS A 304 21.28 -31.14 -6.34
N LYS A 305 22.14 -30.27 -6.83
CA LYS A 305 23.54 -30.58 -7.14
C LYS A 305 24.38 -29.32 -7.08
#